data_48d485bb0b854c9c4d57a2e1ddbde984
#
_entry.id   48d485bb0b854c9c4d57a2e1ddbde984
#
_cell.length_a   1.000
_cell.length_b   1.000
_cell.length_c   1.000
_cell.angle_alpha   90.00
_cell.angle_beta   90.00
_cell.angle_gamma   90.00
#
_symmetry.space_group_name_H-M   'P 1'
#
loop_
_entity.id
_entity.type
_entity.pdbx_description
1 polymer ?
#
loop_
_entity_poly.entity_id
_entity_poly.type
_entity_poly.pdbx_seq_one_letter_code
_entity_poly.pdbx_strand_id
1 'polypeptide(L)'
;MSIKIPQSVHFIGIGGIGISALARFLYAQGIEVSGSDIAEGAMTKELKKIGIKVTIPHSIQSFKDPELVIHSAIIKEDNIEIQEAKKRGIKILSRKEALSLILREKQVYAVAGAHGKSTTTAILSAILQDCSALIGAESKEFHSNTRALKSEKVVFEADESDKSFLNCNPYCAIVTNAEPEHMEAYGYNLKMFYQAYEDFLGLAKRRVINAEDSFLGGLELECVRLYPSKEICEIEYSLCNNQPTTRFRLFHNQQDYGYFEVYGIGEHIALDASLAILSVLDSVDLETIRKNIKNFVGIKKRFDVLEIGNCIIIDDYAHHPTEIRTTLQALKKYQELTKKNKICAIWQPHKYSRICDNLEDFVECFRGVDELVILPVYSVGETKREIDFSWLFKSYSPIFADRIQRDGNSLILYKNQQPISKIQEGIAIGFNAGNLTYQLRGGI
;
A
#
# COMPACT_ATOMS: atom_id res chain seq x y z
N MET A 1 -1.57 28.64 -21.66
CA MET A 1 -2.34 29.14 -20.49
C MET A 1 -2.08 28.21 -19.33
N SER A 2 -1.51 28.70 -18.19
CA SER A 2 -1.36 27.87 -17.01
C SER A 2 -2.74 27.59 -16.43
N ILE A 3 -3.17 26.35 -16.45
CA ILE A 3 -4.41 25.94 -15.82
C ILE A 3 -4.16 25.98 -14.32
N LYS A 4 -4.67 27.00 -13.63
CA LYS A 4 -4.64 27.08 -12.17
C LYS A 4 -5.51 25.96 -11.59
N ILE A 5 -5.15 25.46 -10.41
CA ILE A 5 -6.02 24.59 -9.63
C ILE A 5 -7.31 25.39 -9.34
N PRO A 6 -8.49 24.84 -9.65
CA PRO A 6 -9.77 25.55 -9.44
C PRO A 6 -10.03 25.78 -7.95
N GLN A 7 -10.87 26.79 -7.62
CA GLN A 7 -11.21 27.13 -6.24
C GLN A 7 -12.20 26.13 -5.62
N SER A 8 -12.97 25.44 -6.45
CA SER A 8 -13.95 24.43 -6.01
C SER A 8 -13.87 23.15 -6.84
N VAL A 9 -13.84 22.00 -6.15
CA VAL A 9 -13.73 20.68 -6.76
C VAL A 9 -14.75 19.73 -6.17
N HIS A 10 -15.46 19.01 -7.03
CA HIS A 10 -16.38 17.95 -6.63
C HIS A 10 -15.83 16.58 -7.03
N PHE A 11 -15.80 15.65 -6.07
CA PHE A 11 -15.30 14.29 -6.28
C PHE A 11 -16.45 13.28 -6.36
N ILE A 12 -16.52 12.49 -7.45
CA ILE A 12 -17.49 11.41 -7.62
C ILE A 12 -16.80 10.06 -7.32
N GLY A 13 -17.35 9.29 -6.38
CA GLY A 13 -16.72 8.08 -5.81
C GLY A 13 -15.64 8.45 -4.79
N ILE A 14 -15.90 9.47 -3.96
CA ILE A 14 -14.94 10.08 -3.03
C ILE A 14 -14.43 9.12 -1.93
N GLY A 15 -15.15 8.04 -1.64
CA GLY A 15 -14.78 7.04 -0.63
C GLY A 15 -13.67 6.09 -1.03
N GLY A 16 -13.23 6.09 -2.30
CA GLY A 16 -12.09 5.30 -2.74
C GLY A 16 -10.76 5.80 -2.13
N ILE A 17 -9.82 4.89 -1.79
CA ILE A 17 -8.60 5.23 -1.05
C ILE A 17 -7.75 6.27 -1.77
N GLY A 18 -7.50 6.12 -3.06
CA GLY A 18 -6.66 7.05 -3.82
C GLY A 18 -7.33 8.39 -4.11
N ILE A 19 -8.67 8.41 -4.26
CA ILE A 19 -9.41 9.64 -4.56
C ILE A 19 -9.69 10.44 -3.28
N SER A 20 -9.93 9.77 -2.15
CA SER A 20 -10.06 10.43 -0.85
C SER A 20 -8.77 11.12 -0.41
N ALA A 21 -7.61 10.55 -0.75
CA ALA A 21 -6.31 11.16 -0.51
C ALA A 21 -6.17 12.51 -1.26
N LEU A 22 -6.56 12.56 -2.53
CA LEU A 22 -6.56 13.80 -3.32
C LEU A 22 -7.55 14.82 -2.78
N ALA A 23 -8.74 14.38 -2.36
CA ALA A 23 -9.75 15.26 -1.78
C ALA A 23 -9.24 15.92 -0.49
N ARG A 24 -8.61 15.14 0.43
CA ARG A 24 -7.96 15.66 1.64
C ARG A 24 -6.84 16.64 1.31
N PHE A 25 -6.00 16.26 0.34
CA PHE A 25 -4.88 17.09 -0.08
C PHE A 25 -5.35 18.47 -0.59
N LEU A 26 -6.32 18.51 -1.50
CA LEU A 26 -6.87 19.77 -2.03
C LEU A 26 -7.57 20.60 -0.93
N TYR A 27 -8.35 19.94 -0.05
CA TYR A 27 -9.02 20.61 1.05
C TYR A 27 -8.03 21.31 1.98
N ALA A 28 -6.90 20.65 2.30
CA ALA A 28 -5.85 21.27 3.13
C ALA A 28 -5.10 22.41 2.42
N GLN A 29 -5.11 22.44 1.06
CA GLN A 29 -4.60 23.59 0.30
C GLN A 29 -5.56 24.80 0.30
N GLY A 30 -6.74 24.65 0.91
CA GLY A 30 -7.77 25.72 0.98
C GLY A 30 -8.75 25.72 -0.20
N ILE A 31 -8.79 24.65 -1.00
CA ILE A 31 -9.76 24.46 -2.06
C ILE A 31 -11.10 24.04 -1.44
N GLU A 32 -12.22 24.57 -1.93
CA GLU A 32 -13.55 24.09 -1.54
C GLU A 32 -13.76 22.70 -2.14
N VAL A 33 -13.82 21.67 -1.27
CA VAL A 33 -13.97 20.27 -1.68
C VAL A 33 -15.35 19.76 -1.26
N SER A 34 -16.02 19.12 -2.20
CA SER A 34 -17.22 18.32 -1.97
C SER A 34 -17.13 16.99 -2.70
N GLY A 35 -18.03 16.08 -2.44
CA GLY A 35 -18.09 14.85 -3.22
C GLY A 35 -19.27 13.96 -2.88
N SER A 36 -19.35 12.85 -3.59
CA SER A 36 -20.40 11.85 -3.46
C SER A 36 -19.86 10.44 -3.53
N ASP A 37 -20.61 9.50 -2.97
CA ASP A 37 -20.34 8.06 -3.11
C ASP A 37 -21.64 7.27 -3.14
N ILE A 38 -21.57 6.00 -3.55
CA ILE A 38 -22.75 5.12 -3.59
C ILE A 38 -23.14 4.66 -2.18
N ALA A 39 -22.17 4.50 -1.28
CA ALA A 39 -22.37 3.98 0.07
C ALA A 39 -21.50 4.70 1.11
N GLU A 40 -21.95 4.69 2.36
CA GLU A 40 -21.17 5.20 3.46
C GLU A 40 -20.12 4.16 3.91
N GLY A 41 -18.87 4.58 3.98
CA GLY A 41 -17.74 3.78 4.43
C GLY A 41 -16.84 4.52 5.40
N ALA A 42 -15.75 3.90 5.82
CA ALA A 42 -14.78 4.51 6.74
C ALA A 42 -14.22 5.83 6.18
N MET A 43 -13.80 5.84 4.91
CA MET A 43 -13.23 7.03 4.26
C MET A 43 -14.23 8.18 4.17
N THR A 44 -15.47 7.92 3.76
CA THR A 44 -16.50 8.97 3.69
C THR A 44 -16.84 9.56 5.05
N LYS A 45 -16.88 8.73 6.10
CA LYS A 45 -17.06 9.20 7.50
C LYS A 45 -15.93 10.11 7.96
N GLU A 46 -14.69 9.75 7.65
CA GLU A 46 -13.53 10.56 8.01
C GLU A 46 -13.47 11.88 7.23
N LEU A 47 -13.82 11.87 5.93
CA LEU A 47 -13.90 13.10 5.14
C LEU A 47 -14.95 14.06 5.70
N LYS A 48 -16.11 13.54 6.13
CA LYS A 48 -17.14 14.33 6.83
C LYS A 48 -16.61 14.93 8.13
N LYS A 49 -15.84 14.17 8.94
CA LYS A 49 -15.27 14.66 10.20
C LYS A 49 -14.31 15.84 10.03
N ILE A 50 -13.55 15.90 8.94
CA ILE A 50 -12.65 17.03 8.64
C ILE A 50 -13.35 18.20 7.95
N GLY A 51 -14.66 18.12 7.70
CA GLY A 51 -15.48 19.21 7.15
C GLY A 51 -15.74 19.16 5.66
N ILE A 52 -15.32 18.08 4.96
CA ILE A 52 -15.67 17.89 3.54
C ILE A 52 -17.13 17.44 3.43
N LYS A 53 -17.89 18.10 2.56
CA LYS A 53 -19.29 17.77 2.32
C LYS A 53 -19.39 16.53 1.44
N VAL A 54 -19.88 15.42 2.01
CA VAL A 54 -20.05 14.15 1.29
C VAL A 54 -21.52 13.74 1.25
N THR A 55 -22.04 13.55 0.05
CA THR A 55 -23.42 13.11 -0.21
C THR A 55 -23.46 11.62 -0.54
N ILE A 56 -24.45 10.92 0.00
CA ILE A 56 -24.68 9.49 -0.21
C ILE A 56 -26.19 9.24 -0.31
N PRO A 57 -26.68 8.58 -1.34
CA PRO A 57 -26.00 8.20 -2.59
C PRO A 57 -25.71 9.42 -3.49
N HIS A 58 -25.14 9.20 -4.69
CA HIS A 58 -24.98 10.25 -5.72
C HIS A 58 -26.27 11.01 -5.95
N SER A 59 -26.19 12.34 -6.01
CA SER A 59 -27.39 13.19 -6.12
C SER A 59 -27.12 14.52 -6.82
N ILE A 60 -27.92 14.84 -7.82
CA ILE A 60 -27.87 16.13 -8.52
C ILE A 60 -28.17 17.31 -7.58
N GLN A 61 -29.01 17.10 -6.56
CA GLN A 61 -29.40 18.16 -5.61
C GLN A 61 -28.25 18.68 -4.76
N SER A 62 -27.24 17.84 -4.50
CA SER A 62 -26.02 18.21 -3.77
C SER A 62 -24.91 18.76 -4.65
N PHE A 63 -25.08 18.66 -5.96
CA PHE A 63 -24.13 19.09 -6.97
C PHE A 63 -24.17 20.62 -7.10
N LYS A 64 -23.42 21.31 -6.27
CA LYS A 64 -23.23 22.76 -6.37
C LYS A 64 -22.23 23.03 -7.49
N ASP A 65 -22.44 24.05 -8.30
CA ASP A 65 -21.62 24.36 -9.47
C ASP A 65 -20.09 24.39 -9.18
N PRO A 66 -19.39 23.24 -9.12
CA PRO A 66 -17.95 23.20 -8.93
C PRO A 66 -17.25 23.62 -10.22
N GLU A 67 -16.07 24.22 -10.09
CA GLU A 67 -15.26 24.57 -11.27
C GLU A 67 -14.66 23.33 -11.94
N LEU A 68 -14.49 22.24 -11.19
CA LEU A 68 -13.94 20.96 -11.66
C LEU A 68 -14.64 19.78 -11.00
N VAL A 69 -14.91 18.76 -11.78
CA VAL A 69 -15.33 17.44 -11.31
C VAL A 69 -14.18 16.46 -11.52
N ILE A 70 -13.88 15.68 -10.47
CA ILE A 70 -12.92 14.57 -10.52
C ILE A 70 -13.65 13.28 -10.17
N HIS A 71 -13.48 12.24 -10.97
CA HIS A 71 -14.14 10.96 -10.69
C HIS A 71 -13.16 9.80 -10.53
N SER A 72 -13.59 8.79 -9.75
CA SER A 72 -12.89 7.51 -9.64
C SER A 72 -12.99 6.73 -10.95
N ALA A 73 -12.01 5.89 -11.25
CA ALA A 73 -11.98 5.06 -12.46
C ALA A 73 -13.19 4.11 -12.62
N ILE A 74 -13.81 3.72 -11.50
CA ILE A 74 -14.99 2.83 -11.49
C ILE A 74 -16.31 3.56 -11.87
N ILE A 75 -16.32 4.89 -11.84
CA ILE A 75 -17.51 5.69 -12.18
C ILE A 75 -17.70 5.68 -13.68
N LYS A 76 -18.89 5.26 -14.10
CA LYS A 76 -19.25 5.16 -15.51
C LYS A 76 -19.85 6.47 -16.02
N GLU A 77 -19.85 6.60 -17.32
CA GLU A 77 -20.39 7.76 -18.05
C GLU A 77 -21.88 8.03 -17.80
N ASP A 78 -22.65 7.01 -17.43
CA ASP A 78 -24.09 7.09 -17.12
C ASP A 78 -24.39 7.59 -15.69
N ASN A 79 -23.36 7.86 -14.89
CA ASN A 79 -23.56 8.44 -13.55
C ASN A 79 -24.26 9.80 -13.64
N ILE A 80 -25.29 10.00 -12.78
CA ILE A 80 -26.17 11.19 -12.81
C ILE A 80 -25.41 12.51 -12.63
N GLU A 81 -24.33 12.52 -11.84
CA GLU A 81 -23.51 13.70 -11.59
C GLU A 81 -22.55 13.97 -12.75
N ILE A 82 -22.03 12.93 -13.42
CA ILE A 82 -21.27 13.07 -14.68
C ILE A 82 -22.15 13.69 -15.76
N GLN A 83 -23.39 13.21 -15.93
CA GLN A 83 -24.33 13.73 -16.92
C GLN A 83 -24.69 15.18 -16.61
N GLU A 84 -24.91 15.52 -15.35
CA GLU A 84 -25.25 16.90 -14.95
C GLU A 84 -24.03 17.84 -15.16
N ALA A 85 -22.81 17.41 -14.85
CA ALA A 85 -21.59 18.17 -15.12
C ALA A 85 -21.42 18.48 -16.63
N LYS A 86 -21.65 17.47 -17.49
CA LYS A 86 -21.66 17.65 -18.96
C LYS A 86 -22.67 18.66 -19.40
N LYS A 87 -23.92 18.57 -18.89
CA LYS A 87 -25.02 19.49 -19.21
C LYS A 87 -24.69 20.93 -18.84
N ARG A 88 -24.00 21.15 -17.71
CA ARG A 88 -23.59 22.49 -17.25
C ARG A 88 -22.27 22.98 -17.88
N GLY A 89 -21.60 22.15 -18.71
CA GLY A 89 -20.31 22.48 -19.31
C GLY A 89 -19.16 22.54 -18.30
N ILE A 90 -19.28 21.87 -17.15
CA ILE A 90 -18.26 21.80 -16.13
C ILE A 90 -17.17 20.84 -16.60
N LYS A 91 -15.90 21.20 -16.39
CA LYS A 91 -14.78 20.35 -16.73
C LYS A 91 -14.78 19.08 -15.88
N ILE A 92 -14.63 17.93 -16.52
CA ILE A 92 -14.58 16.62 -15.88
C ILE A 92 -13.22 16.01 -16.16
N LEU A 93 -12.57 15.48 -15.12
CA LEU A 93 -11.32 14.74 -15.22
C LEU A 93 -11.44 13.42 -14.45
N SER A 94 -10.87 12.37 -14.99
CA SER A 94 -10.60 11.18 -14.21
C SER A 94 -9.53 11.48 -13.13
N ARG A 95 -9.46 10.65 -12.08
CA ARG A 95 -8.38 10.72 -11.06
C ARG A 95 -7.01 10.81 -11.71
N LYS A 96 -6.76 10.00 -12.74
CA LYS A 96 -5.51 9.94 -13.49
C LYS A 96 -5.16 11.27 -14.15
N GLU A 97 -6.09 11.89 -14.86
CA GLU A 97 -5.88 13.18 -15.52
C GLU A 97 -5.71 14.32 -14.50
N ALA A 98 -6.44 14.26 -13.38
CA ALA A 98 -6.36 15.25 -12.32
C ALA A 98 -4.99 15.27 -11.63
N LEU A 99 -4.27 14.14 -11.54
CA LEU A 99 -2.95 14.06 -10.91
C LEU A 99 -1.96 15.05 -11.54
N SER A 100 -1.89 15.11 -12.88
CA SER A 100 -0.96 16.02 -13.56
C SER A 100 -1.27 17.50 -13.32
N LEU A 101 -2.55 17.84 -13.08
CA LEU A 101 -2.96 19.18 -12.70
C LEU A 101 -2.61 19.51 -11.25
N ILE A 102 -2.93 18.60 -10.33
CA ILE A 102 -2.78 18.79 -8.89
C ILE A 102 -1.30 18.84 -8.48
N LEU A 103 -0.46 18.00 -9.11
CA LEU A 103 0.95 17.85 -8.77
C LEU A 103 1.91 18.70 -9.63
N ARG A 104 1.39 19.48 -10.60
CA ARG A 104 2.20 20.21 -11.58
C ARG A 104 3.26 21.12 -10.98
N GLU A 105 2.91 21.88 -9.94
CA GLU A 105 3.79 22.87 -9.30
C GLU A 105 4.43 22.34 -8.02
N LYS A 106 4.38 21.02 -7.81
CA LYS A 106 4.93 20.37 -6.63
C LYS A 106 6.26 19.69 -6.94
N GLN A 107 7.14 19.65 -5.97
CA GLN A 107 8.33 18.80 -5.98
C GLN A 107 7.91 17.40 -5.51
N VAL A 108 7.58 16.53 -6.46
CA VAL A 108 7.01 15.21 -6.20
C VAL A 108 8.09 14.15 -6.08
N TYR A 109 8.14 13.48 -4.94
CA TYR A 109 8.88 12.25 -4.72
C TYR A 109 7.92 11.09 -4.93
N ALA A 110 7.97 10.46 -6.08
CA ALA A 110 7.03 9.43 -6.49
C ALA A 110 7.63 8.03 -6.35
N VAL A 111 6.95 7.15 -5.63
CA VAL A 111 7.38 5.77 -5.38
C VAL A 111 6.49 4.80 -6.13
N ALA A 112 7.07 4.07 -7.09
CA ALA A 112 6.42 3.03 -7.87
C ALA A 112 7.07 1.66 -7.64
N GLY A 113 6.44 0.61 -8.16
CA GLY A 113 6.92 -0.78 -8.09
C GLY A 113 5.79 -1.75 -7.76
N ALA A 114 5.90 -3.03 -8.07
CA ALA A 114 4.90 -4.02 -7.71
C ALA A 114 4.75 -4.13 -6.18
N HIS A 115 5.86 -4.27 -5.47
CA HIS A 115 5.92 -4.44 -4.01
C HIS A 115 6.74 -3.32 -3.34
N GLY A 116 6.50 -3.08 -2.03
CA GLY A 116 7.26 -2.10 -1.22
C GLY A 116 6.82 -0.64 -1.36
N LYS A 117 5.99 -0.26 -2.34
CA LYS A 117 5.54 1.13 -2.58
C LYS A 117 5.09 1.86 -1.32
N SER A 118 4.07 1.34 -0.63
CA SER A 118 3.47 2.00 0.53
C SER A 118 4.47 2.15 1.68
N THR A 119 5.31 1.13 1.90
CA THR A 119 6.35 1.14 2.93
C THR A 119 7.41 2.19 2.63
N THR A 120 7.96 2.19 1.41
CA THR A 120 8.96 3.19 0.98
C THR A 120 8.39 4.60 1.03
N THR A 121 7.13 4.80 0.56
CA THR A 121 6.45 6.10 0.61
C THR A 121 6.27 6.59 2.05
N ALA A 122 5.87 5.72 2.97
CA ALA A 122 5.68 6.07 4.37
C ALA A 122 7.01 6.35 5.07
N ILE A 123 8.07 5.56 4.83
CA ILE A 123 9.42 5.82 5.35
C ILE A 123 9.93 7.17 4.84
N LEU A 124 9.79 7.43 3.54
CA LEU A 124 10.22 8.70 2.96
C LEU A 124 9.44 9.88 3.53
N SER A 125 8.13 9.72 3.77
CA SER A 125 7.32 10.74 4.41
C SER A 125 7.74 11.00 5.86
N ALA A 126 8.18 9.96 6.57
CA ALA A 126 8.74 10.09 7.91
C ALA A 126 10.09 10.84 7.91
N ILE A 127 10.94 10.63 6.92
CA ILE A 127 12.18 11.38 6.75
C ILE A 127 11.90 12.84 6.41
N LEU A 128 10.99 13.10 5.46
CA LEU A 128 10.59 14.44 5.00
C LEU A 128 9.38 14.97 5.80
N GLN A 129 9.59 15.42 7.01
CA GLN A 129 8.52 15.88 7.91
C GLN A 129 7.79 17.14 7.41
N ASP A 130 8.42 17.92 6.56
CA ASP A 130 7.90 19.17 5.98
C ASP A 130 7.09 18.94 4.69
N CYS A 131 6.88 17.71 4.24
CA CYS A 131 6.17 17.40 3.01
C CYS A 131 4.73 16.92 3.25
N SER A 132 3.88 17.12 2.25
CA SER A 132 2.64 16.36 2.14
C SER A 132 2.93 14.92 1.73
N ALA A 133 2.09 13.98 2.17
CA ALA A 133 2.22 12.57 1.80
C ALA A 133 0.86 12.01 1.37
N LEU A 134 0.85 11.28 0.24
CA LEU A 134 -0.30 10.56 -0.27
C LEU A 134 0.12 9.09 -0.44
N ILE A 135 -0.43 8.23 0.40
CA ILE A 135 -0.05 6.81 0.50
C ILE A 135 -1.25 5.94 0.13
N GLY A 136 -1.02 4.81 -0.51
CA GLY A 136 -2.06 3.83 -0.86
C GLY A 136 -2.61 3.05 0.34
N ALA A 137 -2.08 3.30 1.55
CA ALA A 137 -2.46 2.66 2.79
C ALA A 137 -2.51 3.65 3.95
N GLU A 138 -3.08 3.28 5.08
CA GLU A 138 -3.15 4.14 6.26
C GLU A 138 -1.82 4.09 7.04
N SER A 139 -1.14 5.23 7.14
CA SER A 139 0.03 5.39 8.00
C SER A 139 -0.37 5.39 9.48
N LYS A 140 0.38 4.66 10.31
CA LYS A 140 0.20 4.66 11.76
C LYS A 140 0.74 5.95 12.41
N GLU A 141 1.65 6.67 11.73
CA GLU A 141 2.21 7.95 12.20
C GLU A 141 1.15 9.05 12.25
N PHE A 142 0.37 9.22 11.19
CA PHE A 142 -0.62 10.29 11.09
C PHE A 142 -2.07 9.79 10.98
N HIS A 143 -2.30 8.50 11.24
CA HIS A 143 -3.63 7.85 11.28
C HIS A 143 -4.50 8.12 10.06
N SER A 144 -3.88 8.19 8.89
CA SER A 144 -4.53 8.52 7.62
C SER A 144 -3.71 7.97 6.45
N ASN A 145 -4.32 7.93 5.27
CA ASN A 145 -3.61 7.73 4.01
C ASN A 145 -3.01 9.02 3.45
N THR A 146 -3.20 10.15 4.14
CA THR A 146 -2.76 11.46 3.67
C THR A 146 -2.30 12.31 4.84
N ARG A 147 -1.07 12.83 4.77
CA ARG A 147 -0.61 13.98 5.52
C ARG A 147 -0.64 15.18 4.57
N ALA A 148 -1.54 16.12 4.79
CA ALA A 148 -1.71 17.27 3.94
C ALA A 148 -1.20 18.54 4.61
N LEU A 149 -0.12 19.10 4.08
CA LEU A 149 0.53 20.32 4.55
C LEU A 149 0.52 21.36 3.43
N LYS A 150 0.65 22.64 3.80
CA LYS A 150 0.95 23.72 2.85
C LYS A 150 2.44 23.68 2.46
N SER A 151 2.83 22.66 1.72
CA SER A 151 4.19 22.40 1.29
C SER A 151 4.29 22.35 -0.23
N GLU A 152 5.44 22.71 -0.75
CA GLU A 152 5.77 22.50 -2.16
C GLU A 152 6.22 21.05 -2.42
N LYS A 153 6.68 20.33 -1.39
CA LYS A 153 7.10 18.94 -1.47
C LYS A 153 5.92 17.98 -1.22
N VAL A 154 5.85 16.94 -2.04
CA VAL A 154 4.87 15.87 -1.93
C VAL A 154 5.54 14.52 -2.08
N VAL A 155 5.36 13.64 -1.11
CA VAL A 155 5.69 12.21 -1.25
C VAL A 155 4.43 11.50 -1.73
N PHE A 156 4.53 10.78 -2.83
CA PHE A 156 3.38 10.22 -3.54
C PHE A 156 3.59 8.76 -3.89
N GLU A 157 2.66 7.91 -3.47
CA GLU A 157 2.61 6.53 -3.94
C GLU A 157 2.02 6.48 -5.35
N ALA A 158 2.87 6.12 -6.29
CA ALA A 158 2.57 6.13 -7.72
C ALA A 158 2.10 4.74 -8.18
N ASP A 159 0.83 4.64 -8.57
CA ASP A 159 0.16 3.39 -8.91
C ASP A 159 0.37 3.02 -10.38
N GLU A 160 1.01 1.87 -10.62
CA GLU A 160 1.22 1.31 -11.96
C GLU A 160 0.02 0.55 -12.48
N SER A 161 -0.89 0.11 -11.61
CA SER A 161 -2.00 -0.79 -11.96
C SER A 161 -2.98 -0.24 -13.00
N ASP A 162 -3.12 1.09 -13.07
CA ASP A 162 -3.93 1.82 -14.06
C ASP A 162 -3.11 2.79 -14.92
N LYS A 163 -1.77 2.70 -14.84
CA LYS A 163 -0.81 3.62 -15.47
C LYS A 163 -0.92 5.07 -14.99
N SER A 164 -1.57 5.33 -13.86
CA SER A 164 -1.69 6.70 -13.32
C SER A 164 -0.36 7.27 -12.86
N PHE A 165 0.62 6.43 -12.55
CA PHE A 165 1.98 6.85 -12.19
C PHE A 165 2.66 7.72 -13.28
N LEU A 166 2.30 7.57 -14.55
CA LEU A 166 2.79 8.41 -15.64
C LEU A 166 2.28 9.86 -15.60
N ASN A 167 1.30 10.15 -14.73
CA ASN A 167 0.68 11.46 -14.62
C ASN A 167 1.11 12.26 -13.37
N CYS A 168 2.07 11.78 -12.58
CA CYS A 168 2.45 12.44 -11.32
C CYS A 168 3.57 13.47 -11.45
N ASN A 169 4.22 13.60 -12.62
CA ASN A 169 5.28 14.57 -12.91
C ASN A 169 6.39 14.58 -11.82
N PRO A 170 7.14 13.49 -11.63
CA PRO A 170 8.03 13.35 -10.51
C PRO A 170 9.28 14.25 -10.62
N TYR A 171 9.66 14.91 -9.53
CA TYR A 171 11.00 15.42 -9.33
C TYR A 171 11.97 14.27 -9.09
N CYS A 172 11.61 13.36 -8.19
CA CYS A 172 12.34 12.13 -7.92
C CYS A 172 11.42 10.92 -8.12
N ALA A 173 11.81 10.02 -9.02
CA ALA A 173 11.16 8.73 -9.23
C ALA A 173 11.96 7.64 -8.50
N ILE A 174 11.26 6.89 -7.65
CA ILE A 174 11.83 5.77 -6.90
C ILE A 174 11.11 4.51 -7.35
N VAL A 175 11.85 3.48 -7.79
CA VAL A 175 11.25 2.21 -8.20
C VAL A 175 11.85 1.08 -7.37
N THR A 176 11.00 0.42 -6.60
CA THR A 176 11.40 -0.67 -5.69
C THR A 176 11.68 -1.97 -6.43
N ASN A 177 10.84 -2.31 -7.39
CA ASN A 177 10.94 -3.47 -8.29
C ASN A 177 9.95 -3.31 -9.46
N ALA A 178 10.11 -4.11 -10.51
CA ALA A 178 9.26 -4.14 -11.69
C ALA A 178 8.77 -5.57 -12.00
N GLU A 179 8.31 -6.29 -10.96
CA GLU A 179 7.68 -7.61 -11.11
C GLU A 179 6.35 -7.45 -11.88
N PRO A 180 6.09 -8.27 -12.91
CA PRO A 180 4.87 -8.15 -13.71
C PRO A 180 3.61 -8.45 -12.89
N GLU A 181 2.89 -7.42 -12.50
CA GLU A 181 1.57 -7.46 -11.89
C GLU A 181 0.58 -6.61 -12.69
N HIS A 182 -0.72 -6.80 -12.48
CA HIS A 182 -1.79 -6.03 -13.14
C HIS A 182 -1.65 -6.00 -14.67
N MET A 183 -1.22 -7.13 -15.27
CA MET A 183 -0.91 -7.24 -16.69
C MET A 183 -2.10 -6.96 -17.61
N GLU A 184 -3.34 -7.05 -17.11
CA GLU A 184 -4.55 -6.65 -17.82
C GLU A 184 -4.52 -5.18 -18.26
N ALA A 185 -3.96 -4.28 -17.45
CA ALA A 185 -3.80 -2.86 -17.81
C ALA A 185 -2.80 -2.63 -18.96
N TYR A 186 -1.95 -3.61 -19.20
CA TYR A 186 -0.90 -3.58 -20.24
C TYR A 186 -1.22 -4.52 -21.40
N GLY A 187 -2.46 -5.05 -21.47
CA GLY A 187 -2.87 -5.98 -22.51
C GLY A 187 -2.06 -7.27 -22.51
N TYR A 188 -1.59 -7.71 -21.34
CA TYR A 188 -0.70 -8.88 -21.14
C TYR A 188 0.59 -8.80 -21.94
N ASN A 189 1.08 -7.59 -22.26
CA ASN A 189 2.28 -7.33 -23.03
C ASN A 189 3.41 -6.82 -22.13
N LEU A 190 4.41 -7.68 -21.86
CA LEU A 190 5.57 -7.36 -21.02
C LEU A 190 6.37 -6.15 -21.53
N LYS A 191 6.49 -6.01 -22.86
CA LYS A 191 7.21 -4.86 -23.43
C LYS A 191 6.50 -3.53 -23.09
N MET A 192 5.17 -3.51 -23.17
CA MET A 192 4.39 -2.34 -22.78
C MET A 192 4.47 -2.06 -21.28
N PHE A 193 4.52 -3.11 -20.46
CA PHE A 193 4.69 -3.00 -19.01
C PHE A 193 6.03 -2.35 -18.66
N TYR A 194 7.12 -2.89 -19.16
CA TYR A 194 8.46 -2.36 -18.90
C TYR A 194 8.69 -0.97 -19.49
N GLN A 195 8.15 -0.70 -20.68
CA GLN A 195 8.20 0.63 -21.28
C GLN A 195 7.54 1.69 -20.39
N ALA A 196 6.43 1.36 -19.73
CA ALA A 196 5.77 2.30 -18.82
C ALA A 196 6.64 2.66 -17.60
N TYR A 197 7.43 1.71 -17.07
CA TYR A 197 8.40 2.02 -16.01
C TYR A 197 9.56 2.87 -16.51
N GLU A 198 10.06 2.59 -17.71
CA GLU A 198 11.09 3.41 -18.34
C GLU A 198 10.60 4.84 -18.61
N ASP A 199 9.38 4.97 -19.14
CA ASP A 199 8.72 6.26 -19.36
C ASP A 199 8.55 7.02 -18.03
N PHE A 200 8.10 6.34 -16.96
CA PHE A 200 7.97 6.94 -15.63
C PHE A 200 9.30 7.47 -15.09
N LEU A 201 10.36 6.67 -15.19
CA LEU A 201 11.71 7.09 -14.81
C LEU A 201 12.19 8.24 -15.71
N GLY A 202 11.86 8.22 -17.00
CA GLY A 202 12.18 9.27 -17.96
C GLY A 202 11.59 10.64 -17.63
N LEU A 203 10.44 10.68 -16.95
CA LEU A 203 9.80 11.93 -16.50
C LEU A 203 10.57 12.64 -15.37
N ALA A 204 11.37 11.91 -14.59
CA ALA A 204 11.97 12.43 -13.37
C ALA A 204 13.32 13.11 -13.62
N LYS A 205 13.61 14.14 -12.81
CA LYS A 205 14.94 14.76 -12.77
C LYS A 205 15.95 13.89 -12.01
N ARG A 206 15.51 13.22 -10.97
CA ARG A 206 16.28 12.28 -10.14
C ARG A 206 15.62 10.90 -10.18
N ARG A 207 16.40 9.85 -10.22
CA ARG A 207 15.94 8.46 -10.29
C ARG A 207 16.67 7.63 -9.27
N VAL A 208 15.94 6.80 -8.52
CA VAL A 208 16.51 5.87 -7.56
C VAL A 208 15.88 4.50 -7.80
N ILE A 209 16.69 3.49 -8.03
CA ILE A 209 16.21 2.16 -8.39
C ILE A 209 16.90 1.06 -7.59
N ASN A 210 16.18 -0.04 -7.36
CA ASN A 210 16.78 -1.29 -6.98
C ASN A 210 17.45 -1.93 -8.20
N ALA A 211 18.77 -1.88 -8.27
CA ALA A 211 19.54 -2.37 -9.41
C ALA A 211 19.69 -3.91 -9.45
N GLU A 212 19.22 -4.63 -8.45
CA GLU A 212 19.16 -6.10 -8.47
C GLU A 212 17.82 -6.64 -9.01
N ASP A 213 16.83 -5.77 -9.24
CA ASP A 213 15.67 -6.14 -10.05
C ASP A 213 16.10 -6.39 -11.49
N SER A 214 15.61 -7.50 -12.06
CA SER A 214 16.07 -8.01 -13.36
C SER A 214 15.87 -7.04 -14.52
N PHE A 215 14.80 -6.24 -14.47
CA PHE A 215 14.53 -5.22 -15.48
C PHE A 215 15.24 -3.90 -15.17
N LEU A 216 15.10 -3.39 -13.94
CA LEU A 216 15.64 -2.08 -13.55
C LEU A 216 17.17 -2.04 -13.65
N GLY A 217 17.84 -3.15 -13.30
CA GLY A 217 19.30 -3.25 -13.40
C GLY A 217 19.86 -3.10 -14.80
N GLY A 218 19.08 -3.48 -15.82
CA GLY A 218 19.45 -3.40 -17.23
C GLY A 218 19.16 -2.06 -17.92
N LEU A 219 18.53 -1.09 -17.22
CA LEU A 219 18.19 0.19 -17.84
C LEU A 219 19.44 1.05 -18.15
N GLU A 220 19.47 1.69 -19.30
CA GLU A 220 20.55 2.61 -19.72
C GLU A 220 20.30 4.06 -19.29
N LEU A 221 19.48 4.27 -18.25
CA LEU A 221 19.20 5.59 -17.68
C LEU A 221 20.19 5.95 -16.57
N GLU A 222 20.54 7.22 -16.47
CA GLU A 222 21.28 7.73 -15.31
C GLU A 222 20.40 7.66 -14.07
N CYS A 223 20.77 6.79 -13.12
CA CYS A 223 20.04 6.51 -11.90
C CYS A 223 21.00 6.36 -10.72
N VAL A 224 20.52 6.68 -9.53
CA VAL A 224 21.09 6.20 -8.27
C VAL A 224 20.71 4.73 -8.17
N ARG A 225 21.69 3.84 -8.28
CA ARG A 225 21.53 2.38 -8.37
C ARG A 225 21.88 1.73 -7.04
N LEU A 226 20.89 1.29 -6.29
CA LEU A 226 21.13 0.51 -5.09
C LEU A 226 21.31 -0.96 -5.45
N TYR A 227 22.41 -1.55 -5.00
CA TYR A 227 22.68 -3.00 -5.05
C TYR A 227 22.52 -3.61 -3.66
N PRO A 228 21.32 -4.04 -3.25
CA PRO A 228 21.02 -4.45 -1.88
C PRO A 228 21.99 -5.47 -1.31
N SER A 229 22.34 -6.52 -2.08
CA SER A 229 23.25 -7.58 -1.60
C SER A 229 24.68 -7.12 -1.31
N LYS A 230 25.08 -5.96 -1.84
CA LYS A 230 26.45 -5.39 -1.70
C LYS A 230 26.48 -4.17 -0.78
N GLU A 231 25.40 -3.40 -0.78
CA GLU A 231 25.36 -2.06 -0.18
C GLU A 231 24.57 -2.01 1.13
N ILE A 232 23.73 -3.03 1.39
CA ILE A 232 23.04 -3.18 2.68
C ILE A 232 23.65 -4.34 3.42
N CYS A 233 24.29 -4.06 4.54
CA CYS A 233 24.97 -5.10 5.31
C CYS A 233 24.73 -4.95 6.82
N GLU A 234 25.24 -5.90 7.60
CA GLU A 234 25.13 -5.91 9.06
C GLU A 234 23.66 -5.72 9.51
N ILE A 235 22.75 -6.49 8.87
CA ILE A 235 21.31 -6.41 9.18
C ILE A 235 21.05 -7.16 10.49
N GLU A 236 20.53 -6.44 11.47
CA GLU A 236 20.17 -6.94 12.79
C GLU A 236 18.69 -6.66 13.06
N TYR A 237 18.04 -7.61 13.72
CA TYR A 237 16.63 -7.49 14.11
C TYR A 237 16.51 -7.43 15.62
N SER A 238 15.66 -6.56 16.12
CA SER A 238 15.42 -6.38 17.54
C SER A 238 13.98 -5.98 17.84
N LEU A 239 13.63 -5.96 19.11
CA LEU A 239 12.36 -5.40 19.60
C LEU A 239 12.66 -4.11 20.35
N CYS A 240 12.18 -2.99 19.87
CA CYS A 240 12.21 -1.72 20.58
C CYS A 240 10.79 -1.43 21.11
N ASN A 241 10.60 -1.38 22.43
CA ASN A 241 9.28 -1.25 23.05
C ASN A 241 8.24 -2.27 22.52
N ASN A 242 8.65 -3.53 22.39
CA ASN A 242 7.88 -4.63 21.83
C ASN A 242 7.51 -4.47 20.33
N GLN A 243 8.06 -3.49 19.65
CA GLN A 243 7.85 -3.29 18.22
C GLN A 243 9.05 -3.79 17.42
N PRO A 244 8.84 -4.44 16.28
CA PRO A 244 9.93 -4.94 15.45
C PRO A 244 10.75 -3.79 14.87
N THR A 245 12.07 -3.92 14.92
CA THR A 245 13.00 -2.93 14.42
C THR A 245 14.11 -3.63 13.63
N THR A 246 14.40 -3.11 12.46
CA THR A 246 15.53 -3.50 11.61
C THR A 246 16.62 -2.43 11.73
N ARG A 247 17.82 -2.85 12.13
CA ARG A 247 19.06 -2.04 12.09
C ARG A 247 19.92 -2.57 10.96
N PHE A 248 20.46 -1.68 10.14
CA PHE A 248 21.33 -2.04 9.02
C PHE A 248 22.36 -0.95 8.76
N ARG A 249 23.47 -1.33 8.10
CA ARG A 249 24.51 -0.40 7.64
C ARG A 249 24.39 -0.21 6.14
N LEU A 250 24.40 1.04 5.70
CA LEU A 250 24.26 1.41 4.29
C LEU A 250 25.58 1.91 3.72
N PHE A 251 26.04 1.28 2.67
CA PHE A 251 27.08 1.77 1.77
C PHE A 251 26.46 2.20 0.45
N HIS A 252 27.04 3.17 -0.22
CA HIS A 252 26.67 3.48 -1.59
C HIS A 252 27.81 4.22 -2.28
N ASN A 253 28.18 3.81 -3.51
CA ASN A 253 29.29 4.39 -4.26
C ASN A 253 30.57 4.48 -3.44
N GLN A 254 30.93 3.41 -2.74
CA GLN A 254 32.13 3.30 -1.85
C GLN A 254 32.08 4.22 -0.62
N GLN A 255 31.02 4.96 -0.40
CA GLN A 255 30.81 5.77 0.79
C GLN A 255 30.05 4.97 1.85
N ASP A 256 30.54 5.02 3.09
CA ASP A 256 29.86 4.47 4.25
C ASP A 256 28.96 5.54 4.89
N TYR A 257 27.66 5.29 4.88
CA TYR A 257 26.67 6.15 5.52
C TYR A 257 26.34 5.71 6.96
N GLY A 258 26.96 4.62 7.43
CA GLY A 258 26.79 4.09 8.78
C GLY A 258 25.44 3.42 8.99
N TYR A 259 25.03 3.34 10.26
CA TYR A 259 23.82 2.60 10.65
C TYR A 259 22.56 3.43 10.63
N PHE A 260 21.47 2.76 10.24
CA PHE A 260 20.10 3.25 10.33
C PHE A 260 19.23 2.26 11.09
N GLU A 261 18.21 2.74 11.76
CA GLU A 261 17.22 1.94 12.47
C GLU A 261 15.83 2.34 11.98
N VAL A 262 15.04 1.36 11.59
CA VAL A 262 13.69 1.57 11.04
C VAL A 262 12.71 0.56 11.62
N TYR A 263 11.47 0.98 11.84
CA TYR A 263 10.39 0.09 12.24
C TYR A 263 10.13 -0.98 11.18
N GLY A 264 9.84 -2.19 11.62
CA GLY A 264 9.55 -3.33 10.76
C GLY A 264 10.65 -4.39 10.85
N ILE A 265 10.44 -5.53 10.22
CA ILE A 265 11.37 -6.66 10.26
C ILE A 265 11.49 -7.28 8.87
N GLY A 266 12.73 -7.55 8.47
CA GLY A 266 13.04 -8.20 7.20
C GLY A 266 13.99 -7.38 6.31
N GLU A 267 14.66 -8.07 5.40
CA GLU A 267 15.59 -7.46 4.45
C GLU A 267 14.88 -6.46 3.52
N HIS A 268 13.63 -6.74 3.17
CA HIS A 268 12.80 -5.83 2.37
C HIS A 268 12.57 -4.47 3.06
N ILE A 269 12.52 -4.43 4.40
CA ILE A 269 12.42 -3.16 5.15
C ILE A 269 13.70 -2.36 5.03
N ALA A 270 14.87 -3.02 5.10
CA ALA A 270 16.15 -2.36 4.89
C ALA A 270 16.29 -1.85 3.45
N LEU A 271 15.81 -2.61 2.45
CA LEU A 271 15.76 -2.19 1.06
C LEU A 271 14.88 -0.95 0.86
N ASP A 272 13.63 -0.98 1.33
CA ASP A 272 12.66 0.12 1.22
C ASP A 272 13.21 1.39 1.90
N ALA A 273 13.81 1.23 3.10
CA ALA A 273 14.46 2.33 3.81
C ALA A 273 15.66 2.89 3.07
N SER A 274 16.51 2.03 2.49
CA SER A 274 17.70 2.46 1.73
C SER A 274 17.32 3.25 0.48
N LEU A 275 16.30 2.81 -0.26
CA LEU A 275 15.79 3.57 -1.42
C LEU A 275 15.25 4.95 -1.00
N ALA A 276 14.49 5.01 0.10
CA ALA A 276 14.00 6.27 0.65
C ALA A 276 15.15 7.19 1.09
N ILE A 277 16.16 6.67 1.79
CA ILE A 277 17.35 7.42 2.22
C ILE A 277 18.10 7.97 1.01
N LEU A 278 18.45 7.12 0.03
CA LEU A 278 19.19 7.51 -1.16
C LEU A 278 18.46 8.56 -1.99
N SER A 279 17.13 8.61 -1.93
CA SER A 279 16.34 9.59 -2.67
C SER A 279 16.51 11.03 -2.16
N VAL A 280 17.00 11.23 -0.94
CA VAL A 280 17.08 12.52 -0.26
C VAL A 280 18.46 12.91 0.26
N LEU A 281 19.48 12.07 0.08
CA LEU A 281 20.85 12.30 0.58
C LEU A 281 21.50 13.60 0.11
N ASP A 282 21.08 14.15 -1.03
CA ASP A 282 21.57 15.40 -1.57
C ASP A 282 20.87 16.65 -1.00
N SER A 283 19.78 16.47 -0.27
CA SER A 283 18.91 17.55 0.20
C SER A 283 18.62 17.52 1.70
N VAL A 284 18.93 16.42 2.38
CA VAL A 284 18.73 16.23 3.83
C VAL A 284 19.99 15.65 4.45
N ASP A 285 20.48 16.26 5.52
CA ASP A 285 21.65 15.77 6.23
C ASP A 285 21.40 14.43 6.95
N LEU A 286 22.46 13.64 7.10
CA LEU A 286 22.37 12.27 7.64
C LEU A 286 21.80 12.19 9.07
N GLU A 287 22.10 13.18 9.92
CA GLU A 287 21.60 13.16 11.28
C GLU A 287 20.09 13.43 11.33
N THR A 288 19.61 14.31 10.48
CA THR A 288 18.18 14.55 10.27
C THR A 288 17.50 13.29 9.72
N ILE A 289 18.09 12.61 8.74
CA ILE A 289 17.56 11.34 8.22
C ILE A 289 17.46 10.31 9.34
N ARG A 290 18.55 10.07 10.11
CA ARG A 290 18.59 9.12 11.23
C ARG A 290 17.58 9.43 12.31
N LYS A 291 17.38 10.71 12.61
CA LYS A 291 16.39 11.18 13.59
C LYS A 291 14.97 10.91 13.09
N ASN A 292 14.69 11.36 11.88
CA ASN A 292 13.33 11.41 11.36
C ASN A 292 12.80 10.04 10.90
N ILE A 293 13.66 9.14 10.41
CA ILE A 293 13.23 7.79 10.01
C ILE A 293 12.59 7.01 11.18
N LYS A 294 12.94 7.36 12.42
CA LYS A 294 12.34 6.79 13.63
C LYS A 294 10.87 7.19 13.86
N ASN A 295 10.38 8.20 13.14
CA ASN A 295 8.96 8.56 13.15
C ASN A 295 8.11 7.57 12.34
N PHE A 296 8.72 6.78 11.46
CA PHE A 296 8.02 5.69 10.81
C PHE A 296 7.70 4.59 11.82
N VAL A 297 6.42 4.43 12.12
CA VAL A 297 5.90 3.45 13.10
C VAL A 297 5.01 2.39 12.44
N GLY A 298 5.14 2.26 11.13
CA GLY A 298 4.46 1.25 10.31
C GLY A 298 3.22 1.76 9.60
N ILE A 299 2.66 0.85 8.82
CA ILE A 299 1.45 1.03 8.02
C ILE A 299 0.43 0.00 8.47
N LYS A 300 -0.84 0.38 8.58
CA LYS A 300 -1.90 -0.60 8.83
C LYS A 300 -1.93 -1.67 7.75
N LYS A 301 -2.14 -2.91 8.17
CA LYS A 301 -2.17 -4.09 7.29
C LYS A 301 -0.84 -4.40 6.58
N ARG A 302 0.32 -3.96 7.08
CA ARG A 302 1.65 -4.36 6.60
C ARG A 302 2.49 -4.80 7.80
N PHE A 303 2.55 -6.11 8.04
CA PHE A 303 3.09 -6.70 9.27
C PHE A 303 2.59 -5.96 10.52
N ASP A 304 1.28 -5.70 10.54
CA ASP A 304 0.65 -4.84 11.55
C ASP A 304 0.35 -5.66 12.81
N VAL A 305 1.21 -5.53 13.81
CA VAL A 305 1.06 -6.21 15.10
C VAL A 305 -0.09 -5.57 15.85
N LEU A 306 -1.20 -6.31 15.97
CA LEU A 306 -2.45 -5.85 16.61
C LEU A 306 -2.49 -6.15 18.11
N GLU A 307 -1.87 -7.25 18.52
CA GLU A 307 -1.88 -7.73 19.89
C GLU A 307 -0.58 -8.44 20.24
N ILE A 308 -0.09 -8.21 21.46
CA ILE A 308 1.10 -8.87 22.00
C ILE A 308 0.72 -9.51 23.33
N GLY A 309 0.65 -10.83 23.36
CA GLY A 309 0.25 -11.61 24.52
C GLY A 309 0.71 -13.07 24.37
N ASN A 310 -0.05 -14.01 24.92
CA ASN A 310 0.21 -15.43 24.68
C ASN A 310 0.10 -15.76 23.19
N CYS A 311 -0.93 -15.26 22.53
CA CYS A 311 -1.02 -15.21 21.09
C CYS A 311 -0.70 -13.79 20.61
N ILE A 312 0.26 -13.68 19.68
CA ILE A 312 0.53 -12.45 18.95
C ILE A 312 -0.36 -12.47 17.69
N ILE A 313 -1.13 -11.41 17.47
CA ILE A 313 -2.02 -11.30 16.31
C ILE A 313 -1.46 -10.26 15.35
N ILE A 314 -1.24 -10.66 14.09
CA ILE A 314 -0.68 -9.82 13.03
C ILE A 314 -1.65 -9.77 11.86
N ASP A 315 -1.85 -8.58 11.30
CA ASP A 315 -2.64 -8.35 10.08
C ASP A 315 -1.71 -7.92 8.95
N ASP A 316 -1.72 -8.68 7.85
CA ASP A 316 -0.91 -8.39 6.67
C ASP A 316 -1.75 -8.41 5.39
N TYR A 317 -1.51 -7.42 4.53
CA TYR A 317 -2.22 -7.26 3.26
C TYR A 317 -1.69 -8.17 2.16
N ALA A 318 -0.60 -8.90 2.41
CA ALA A 318 0.01 -9.80 1.45
C ALA A 318 -1.05 -10.75 0.87
N HIS A 319 -1.18 -10.75 -0.45
CA HIS A 319 -2.20 -11.47 -1.19
C HIS A 319 -1.66 -12.06 -2.50
N HIS A 320 -0.38 -11.84 -2.78
CA HIS A 320 0.42 -12.50 -3.81
C HIS A 320 1.41 -13.48 -3.16
N PRO A 321 1.76 -14.62 -3.79
CA PRO A 321 2.68 -15.60 -3.20
C PRO A 321 4.03 -15.02 -2.80
N THR A 322 4.60 -14.13 -3.61
CA THR A 322 5.87 -13.44 -3.32
C THR A 322 5.79 -12.62 -2.03
N GLU A 323 4.70 -11.86 -1.84
CA GLU A 323 4.47 -11.07 -0.62
C GLU A 323 4.33 -11.97 0.61
N ILE A 324 3.51 -13.03 0.52
CA ILE A 324 3.29 -14.00 1.62
C ILE A 324 4.62 -14.65 2.02
N ARG A 325 5.41 -15.09 1.05
CA ARG A 325 6.73 -15.71 1.29
C ARG A 325 7.68 -14.75 2.00
N THR A 326 7.75 -13.50 1.55
CA THR A 326 8.58 -12.44 2.15
C THR A 326 8.14 -12.15 3.58
N THR A 327 6.84 -12.00 3.82
CA THR A 327 6.29 -11.77 5.17
C THR A 327 6.55 -12.96 6.09
N LEU A 328 6.44 -14.21 5.62
CA LEU A 328 6.73 -15.40 6.42
C LEU A 328 8.22 -15.53 6.76
N GLN A 329 9.13 -15.11 5.88
CA GLN A 329 10.56 -15.04 6.18
C GLN A 329 10.84 -14.03 7.32
N ALA A 330 10.24 -12.85 7.24
CA ALA A 330 10.29 -11.85 8.30
C ALA A 330 9.67 -12.36 9.61
N LEU A 331 8.54 -13.07 9.51
CA LEU A 331 7.83 -13.62 10.66
C LEU A 331 8.66 -14.67 11.42
N LYS A 332 9.48 -15.47 10.75
CA LYS A 332 10.41 -16.41 11.41
C LYS A 332 11.41 -15.67 12.28
N LYS A 333 11.95 -14.55 11.80
CA LYS A 333 12.84 -13.70 12.62
C LYS A 333 12.10 -13.08 13.80
N TYR A 334 10.88 -12.64 13.59
CA TYR A 334 10.04 -12.12 14.67
C TYR A 334 9.67 -13.19 15.70
N GLN A 335 9.45 -14.43 15.25
CA GLN A 335 9.22 -15.59 16.12
C GLN A 335 10.42 -15.86 17.04
N GLU A 336 11.64 -15.84 16.49
CA GLU A 336 12.88 -16.00 17.26
C GLU A 336 13.00 -14.92 18.35
N LEU A 337 12.75 -13.65 18.00
CA LEU A 337 12.83 -12.52 18.93
C LEU A 337 11.77 -12.58 20.04
N THR A 338 10.57 -13.00 19.71
CA THR A 338 9.43 -13.09 20.65
C THR A 338 9.40 -14.42 21.40
N LYS A 339 10.28 -15.36 21.06
CA LYS A 339 10.37 -16.71 21.64
C LYS A 339 9.04 -17.47 21.56
N LYS A 340 8.25 -17.24 20.50
CA LYS A 340 7.03 -17.98 20.26
C LYS A 340 7.35 -19.30 19.55
N ASN A 341 6.60 -20.35 19.90
CA ASN A 341 6.88 -21.71 19.47
C ASN A 341 6.07 -22.15 18.23
N LYS A 342 5.08 -21.35 17.82
CA LYS A 342 4.13 -21.75 16.76
C LYS A 342 3.74 -20.56 15.88
N ILE A 343 3.66 -20.80 14.57
CA ILE A 343 3.12 -19.87 13.56
C ILE A 343 1.84 -20.48 12.97
N CYS A 344 0.72 -19.78 13.12
CA CYS A 344 -0.53 -20.08 12.46
C CYS A 344 -0.81 -19.03 11.37
N ALA A 345 -0.81 -19.45 10.12
CA ALA A 345 -1.19 -18.59 8.99
C ALA A 345 -2.70 -18.72 8.72
N ILE A 346 -3.40 -17.60 8.67
CA ILE A 346 -4.81 -17.51 8.33
C ILE A 346 -4.91 -16.83 6.97
N TRP A 347 -5.24 -17.58 5.94
CA TRP A 347 -5.29 -17.06 4.58
C TRP A 347 -6.71 -16.88 4.10
N GLN A 348 -7.04 -15.66 3.67
CA GLN A 348 -8.25 -15.38 2.91
C GLN A 348 -7.87 -15.17 1.44
N PRO A 349 -8.05 -16.19 0.57
CA PRO A 349 -7.75 -16.06 -0.85
C PRO A 349 -8.53 -14.91 -1.47
N HIS A 350 -7.88 -14.14 -2.38
CA HIS A 350 -8.46 -12.92 -2.95
C HIS A 350 -8.44 -12.98 -4.48
N LYS A 351 -9.65 -12.97 -5.09
CA LYS A 351 -9.93 -13.15 -6.51
C LYS A 351 -9.58 -14.54 -7.05
N TYR A 352 -10.52 -15.16 -7.73
CA TYR A 352 -10.33 -16.46 -8.36
C TYR A 352 -9.28 -16.42 -9.48
N SER A 353 -9.25 -15.34 -10.28
CA SER A 353 -8.25 -15.14 -11.34
C SER A 353 -6.84 -15.23 -10.78
N ARG A 354 -6.51 -14.43 -9.75
CA ARG A 354 -5.18 -14.42 -9.15
C ARG A 354 -4.76 -15.78 -8.60
N ILE A 355 -5.70 -16.51 -7.97
CA ILE A 355 -5.40 -17.84 -7.45
C ILE A 355 -5.04 -18.80 -8.59
N CYS A 356 -5.83 -18.81 -9.66
CA CYS A 356 -5.60 -19.70 -10.80
C CYS A 356 -4.28 -19.38 -11.53
N ASP A 357 -3.96 -18.10 -11.66
CA ASP A 357 -2.75 -17.65 -12.37
C ASP A 357 -1.45 -17.96 -11.59
N ASN A 358 -1.55 -18.19 -10.26
CA ASN A 358 -0.40 -18.39 -9.37
C ASN A 358 -0.56 -19.64 -8.46
N LEU A 359 -1.27 -20.66 -8.91
CA LEU A 359 -1.74 -21.76 -8.06
C LEU A 359 -0.60 -22.53 -7.38
N GLU A 360 0.43 -22.90 -8.12
CA GLU A 360 1.60 -23.64 -7.63
C GLU A 360 2.37 -22.79 -6.60
N ASP A 361 2.58 -21.52 -6.91
CA ASP A 361 3.28 -20.60 -6.03
C ASP A 361 2.51 -20.38 -4.70
N PHE A 362 1.17 -20.34 -4.73
CA PHE A 362 0.37 -20.29 -3.51
C PHE A 362 0.53 -21.54 -2.65
N VAL A 363 0.59 -22.71 -3.24
CA VAL A 363 0.83 -23.95 -2.49
C VAL A 363 2.19 -23.90 -1.79
N GLU A 364 3.20 -23.38 -2.47
CA GLU A 364 4.57 -23.34 -1.98
C GLU A 364 4.84 -22.21 -0.96
N CYS A 365 4.11 -21.08 -1.04
CA CYS A 365 4.44 -19.89 -0.26
C CYS A 365 4.24 -20.05 1.26
N PHE A 366 3.42 -21.02 1.70
CA PHE A 366 3.17 -21.28 3.13
C PHE A 366 4.16 -22.26 3.78
N ARG A 367 5.22 -22.67 3.09
CA ARG A 367 6.22 -23.57 3.68
C ARG A 367 6.82 -23.01 4.96
N GLY A 368 6.75 -23.83 6.02
CA GLY A 368 7.33 -23.52 7.34
C GLY A 368 6.38 -22.81 8.29
N VAL A 369 5.07 -22.78 8.01
CA VAL A 369 4.05 -22.53 9.03
C VAL A 369 3.71 -23.85 9.75
N ASP A 370 3.34 -23.77 11.02
CA ASP A 370 2.95 -24.93 11.82
C ASP A 370 1.47 -25.28 11.59
N GLU A 371 0.66 -24.30 11.26
CA GLU A 371 -0.77 -24.44 11.02
C GLU A 371 -1.24 -23.48 9.92
N LEU A 372 -2.06 -23.99 9.00
CA LEU A 372 -2.68 -23.19 7.94
C LEU A 372 -4.20 -23.23 8.09
N VAL A 373 -4.81 -22.05 8.20
CA VAL A 373 -6.27 -21.86 8.15
C VAL A 373 -6.62 -21.22 6.81
N ILE A 374 -7.58 -21.83 6.10
CA ILE A 374 -8.06 -21.30 4.81
C ILE A 374 -9.52 -20.86 4.97
N LEU A 375 -9.78 -19.59 4.64
CA LEU A 375 -11.10 -18.99 4.63
C LEU A 375 -11.70 -18.99 3.22
N PRO A 376 -13.01 -18.72 3.07
CA PRO A 376 -13.64 -18.59 1.76
C PRO A 376 -12.98 -17.50 0.90
N VAL A 377 -12.94 -17.74 -0.41
CA VAL A 377 -12.38 -16.78 -1.38
C VAL A 377 -13.17 -15.47 -1.34
N TYR A 378 -12.48 -14.36 -1.18
CA TYR A 378 -13.03 -13.01 -1.34
C TYR A 378 -13.00 -12.64 -2.83
N SER A 379 -14.14 -12.81 -3.51
CA SER A 379 -14.20 -12.83 -4.99
C SER A 379 -14.16 -11.46 -5.66
N VAL A 380 -14.49 -10.37 -4.95
CA VAL A 380 -14.58 -9.01 -5.51
C VAL A 380 -15.51 -8.95 -6.75
N GLY A 381 -16.61 -9.71 -6.73
CA GLY A 381 -17.56 -9.75 -7.83
C GLY A 381 -17.20 -10.69 -8.99
N GLU A 382 -16.08 -11.41 -8.93
CA GLU A 382 -15.76 -12.45 -9.92
C GLU A 382 -16.70 -13.65 -9.79
N THR A 383 -16.95 -14.31 -10.92
CA THR A 383 -17.68 -15.57 -10.93
C THR A 383 -16.89 -16.64 -10.18
N LYS A 384 -17.57 -17.40 -9.33
CA LYS A 384 -17.00 -18.50 -8.58
C LYS A 384 -16.38 -19.52 -9.55
N ARG A 385 -15.13 -19.92 -9.26
CA ARG A 385 -14.44 -21.04 -9.94
C ARG A 385 -14.29 -22.18 -8.94
N GLU A 386 -14.38 -23.39 -9.43
CA GLU A 386 -14.13 -24.59 -8.61
C GLU A 386 -12.63 -24.80 -8.44
N ILE A 387 -12.16 -24.73 -7.20
CA ILE A 387 -10.77 -24.98 -6.80
C ILE A 387 -10.83 -25.94 -5.62
N ASP A 388 -10.21 -27.09 -5.74
CA ASP A 388 -10.11 -28.05 -4.64
C ASP A 388 -8.93 -27.70 -3.72
N PHE A 389 -9.15 -26.75 -2.82
CA PHE A 389 -8.15 -26.36 -1.82
C PHE A 389 -7.75 -27.53 -0.91
N SER A 390 -8.64 -28.51 -0.66
CA SER A 390 -8.34 -29.62 0.23
C SER A 390 -7.28 -30.55 -0.38
N TRP A 391 -7.37 -30.78 -1.67
CA TRP A 391 -6.39 -31.57 -2.40
C TRP A 391 -5.07 -30.79 -2.60
N LEU A 392 -5.15 -29.54 -3.02
CA LEU A 392 -3.99 -28.70 -3.31
C LEU A 392 -3.11 -28.46 -2.10
N PHE A 393 -3.73 -28.16 -0.94
CA PHE A 393 -3.02 -27.85 0.30
C PHE A 393 -2.92 -29.04 1.27
N LYS A 394 -3.16 -30.28 0.81
CA LYS A 394 -3.17 -31.49 1.65
C LYS A 394 -1.92 -31.69 2.50
N SER A 395 -0.75 -31.22 2.01
CA SER A 395 0.53 -31.30 2.73
C SER A 395 0.55 -30.48 4.02
N TYR A 396 -0.30 -29.47 4.12
CA TYR A 396 -0.44 -28.63 5.31
C TYR A 396 -1.52 -29.11 6.26
N SER A 397 -2.36 -30.07 5.88
CA SER A 397 -3.55 -30.49 6.64
C SER A 397 -4.39 -29.30 7.11
N PRO A 398 -4.83 -28.41 6.19
CA PRO A 398 -5.36 -27.10 6.56
C PRO A 398 -6.70 -27.20 7.30
N ILE A 399 -6.94 -26.26 8.19
CA ILE A 399 -8.25 -26.05 8.82
C ILE A 399 -9.09 -25.15 7.92
N PHE A 400 -10.25 -25.63 7.47
CA PHE A 400 -11.21 -24.83 6.73
C PHE A 400 -12.23 -24.20 7.66
N ALA A 401 -12.23 -22.86 7.75
CA ALA A 401 -13.19 -22.09 8.53
C ALA A 401 -13.96 -21.10 7.65
N ASP A 402 -15.18 -20.72 8.05
CA ASP A 402 -16.00 -19.76 7.31
C ASP A 402 -15.64 -18.32 7.70
N ARG A 403 -15.28 -18.12 8.97
CA ARG A 403 -14.88 -16.85 9.56
C ARG A 403 -14.05 -17.07 10.81
N ILE A 404 -13.41 -15.99 11.25
CA ILE A 404 -12.79 -15.92 12.57
C ILE A 404 -13.50 -14.86 13.43
N GLN A 405 -13.31 -14.94 14.72
CA GLN A 405 -13.76 -13.93 15.69
C GLN A 405 -12.66 -13.69 16.70
N ARG A 406 -12.31 -12.44 16.91
CA ARG A 406 -11.36 -12.06 17.95
C ARG A 406 -12.02 -12.15 19.33
N ASP A 407 -11.31 -12.76 20.28
CA ASP A 407 -11.68 -12.89 21.67
C ASP A 407 -10.47 -12.49 22.53
N GLY A 408 -10.36 -11.20 22.85
CA GLY A 408 -9.17 -10.62 23.48
C GLY A 408 -7.92 -10.83 22.65
N ASN A 409 -6.95 -11.58 23.20
CA ASN A 409 -5.70 -11.95 22.53
C ASN A 409 -5.75 -13.38 21.94
N SER A 410 -6.92 -13.86 21.59
CA SER A 410 -7.13 -15.15 20.92
C SER A 410 -8.07 -14.99 19.72
N LEU A 411 -8.07 -16.02 18.84
CA LEU A 411 -8.94 -16.08 17.67
C LEU A 411 -9.76 -17.38 17.71
N ILE A 412 -11.07 -17.27 17.57
CA ILE A 412 -11.99 -18.42 17.50
C ILE A 412 -12.33 -18.64 16.03
N LEU A 413 -12.12 -19.86 15.54
CA LEU A 413 -12.46 -20.29 14.19
C LEU A 413 -13.89 -20.84 14.17
N TYR A 414 -14.69 -20.42 13.20
CA TYR A 414 -16.07 -20.87 13.03
C TYR A 414 -16.28 -21.58 11.70
N LYS A 415 -17.07 -22.64 11.73
CA LYS A 415 -17.59 -23.33 10.55
C LYS A 415 -19.07 -23.64 10.77
N ASN A 416 -19.92 -23.34 9.79
CA ASN A 416 -21.38 -23.49 9.90
C ASN A 416 -21.94 -22.88 11.19
N GLN A 417 -21.45 -21.67 11.52
CA GLN A 417 -21.80 -20.92 12.75
C GLN A 417 -21.38 -21.57 14.09
N GLN A 418 -20.71 -22.71 14.06
CA GLN A 418 -20.21 -23.39 15.27
C GLN A 418 -18.71 -23.12 15.45
N PRO A 419 -18.23 -22.90 16.69
CA PRO A 419 -16.81 -22.80 16.96
C PRO A 419 -16.16 -24.17 16.77
N ILE A 420 -15.09 -24.23 15.98
CA ILE A 420 -14.37 -25.48 15.66
C ILE A 420 -12.98 -25.54 16.27
N SER A 421 -12.35 -24.39 16.51
CA SER A 421 -10.99 -24.32 17.08
C SER A 421 -10.74 -22.93 17.66
N LYS A 422 -9.71 -22.81 18.52
CA LYS A 422 -9.26 -21.56 19.12
C LYS A 422 -7.74 -21.46 19.05
N ILE A 423 -7.24 -20.35 18.48
CA ILE A 423 -5.81 -20.00 18.46
C ILE A 423 -5.57 -19.07 19.65
N GLN A 424 -4.82 -19.50 20.67
CA GLN A 424 -4.62 -18.76 21.91
C GLN A 424 -3.15 -18.62 22.33
N GLU A 425 -2.23 -19.16 21.55
CA GLU A 425 -0.79 -19.10 21.77
C GLU A 425 -0.03 -19.04 20.45
N GLY A 426 1.25 -18.67 20.50
CA GLY A 426 2.08 -18.54 19.31
C GLY A 426 1.88 -17.21 18.57
N ILE A 427 2.01 -17.24 17.26
CA ILE A 427 1.77 -16.10 16.37
C ILE A 427 0.68 -16.48 15.36
N ALA A 428 -0.41 -15.73 15.34
CA ALA A 428 -1.45 -15.82 14.33
C ALA A 428 -1.30 -14.65 13.35
N ILE A 429 -1.04 -14.95 12.08
CA ILE A 429 -0.95 -13.94 11.03
C ILE A 429 -2.05 -14.12 10.01
N GLY A 430 -2.80 -13.04 9.73
CA GLY A 430 -3.81 -13.01 8.68
C GLY A 430 -3.26 -12.44 7.39
N PHE A 431 -3.35 -13.20 6.31
CA PHE A 431 -3.00 -12.78 4.95
C PHE A 431 -4.26 -12.47 4.15
N ASN A 432 -4.46 -11.19 3.81
CA ASN A 432 -5.72 -10.79 3.17
C ASN A 432 -5.70 -9.42 2.50
N ALA A 433 -6.38 -9.32 1.36
CA ALA A 433 -6.79 -8.04 0.76
C ALA A 433 -8.33 -7.84 0.85
N GLY A 434 -9.03 -8.72 1.59
CA GLY A 434 -10.47 -8.73 1.77
C GLY A 434 -10.94 -8.22 3.15
N ASN A 435 -11.92 -8.92 3.72
CA ASN A 435 -12.57 -8.52 4.97
C ASN A 435 -12.03 -9.20 6.24
N LEU A 436 -11.07 -10.13 6.13
CA LEU A 436 -10.43 -10.78 7.28
C LEU A 436 -9.81 -9.74 8.25
N THR A 437 -9.27 -8.64 7.72
CA THR A 437 -8.73 -7.54 8.53
C THR A 437 -9.71 -7.02 9.59
N TYR A 438 -11.01 -6.92 9.27
CA TYR A 438 -12.02 -6.46 10.23
C TYR A 438 -12.20 -7.50 11.35
N GLN A 439 -12.22 -8.78 11.01
CA GLN A 439 -12.35 -9.88 11.95
C GLN A 439 -11.15 -9.95 12.91
N LEU A 440 -9.93 -9.79 12.40
CA LEU A 440 -8.70 -9.72 13.22
C LEU A 440 -8.70 -8.54 14.20
N ARG A 441 -9.36 -7.44 13.83
CA ARG A 441 -9.46 -6.21 14.64
C ARG A 441 -10.67 -6.19 15.58
N GLY A 442 -11.45 -7.29 15.64
CA GLY A 442 -12.64 -7.41 16.51
C GLY A 442 -13.91 -6.78 15.93
N GLY A 443 -13.93 -6.49 14.63
CA GLY A 443 -15.14 -6.12 13.88
C GLY A 443 -15.93 -7.38 13.46
N ILE A 444 -17.24 -7.21 13.24
CA ILE A 444 -18.15 -8.28 12.75
C ILE A 444 -18.24 -8.23 11.24
#